data_44b004e830d93c14cf7c2d06be81a26b
#
_entry.id   44b004e830d93c14cf7c2d06be81a26b
#
_cell.length_a   1.000
_cell.length_b   1.000
_cell.length_c   1.000
_cell.angle_alpha   90.00
_cell.angle_beta   90.00
_cell.angle_gamma   90.00
#
_symmetry.space_group_name_H-M   'P 1'
#
loop_
_entity.id
_entity.type
_entity.pdbx_description
1 polymer ?
#
loop_
_entity_poly.entity_id
_entity_poly.type
_entity_poly.pdbx_seq_one_letter_code
_entity_poly.pdbx_strand_id
1 'polypeptide(L)'
;MKLVTFEADGTVKHGRLSDGTIEELGDGDLAAIVAGASADGAAVATHAEADVTILAPLLNPPKVLCVAANYQEHITEGGGDPVDKKRIAPKMFIKPHTALCGPGDVFEIPEISAAADWEVELCAVIGREARGVSADEALSYVFGYTTSNDISLRKLAMGYERDIVGNVAFFDWLEGKWADNSAPIGPYLVTADEIGDPQTLPIQLWVNGELKQDLTTANMIFTVAELVAFCSRLCTLVPGDVILTGTPSGVGATTGTYLNDGDEMIAEVGPCGRLVTPVRGTSSPAD
;
A
#
# COMPACT_ATOMS: atom_id res chain seq x y z
N MET A 1 -11.85 -3.27 -15.11
CA MET A 1 -12.91 -2.45 -14.47
C MET A 1 -12.38 -1.81 -13.18
N LYS A 2 -12.99 -0.72 -12.72
CA LYS A 2 -12.65 -0.04 -11.48
C LYS A 2 -13.68 -0.40 -10.41
N LEU A 3 -13.24 -0.98 -9.31
CA LEU A 3 -14.08 -1.46 -8.21
C LEU A 3 -13.82 -0.63 -6.95
N VAL A 4 -14.87 -0.48 -6.12
CA VAL A 4 -14.83 0.31 -4.87
C VAL A 4 -15.52 -0.43 -3.74
N THR A 5 -14.99 -0.27 -2.53
CA THR A 5 -15.70 -0.49 -1.28
C THR A 5 -16.09 0.89 -0.73
N PHE A 6 -17.31 1.04 -0.29
CA PHE A 6 -17.83 2.33 0.18
C PHE A 6 -18.84 2.13 1.31
N GLU A 7 -19.06 3.18 2.09
CA GLU A 7 -20.14 3.24 3.07
C GLU A 7 -21.24 4.15 2.55
N ALA A 8 -22.47 3.63 2.58
CA ALA A 8 -23.68 4.38 2.34
C ALA A 8 -24.74 3.97 3.39
N ASP A 9 -25.44 4.95 3.96
CA ASP A 9 -26.48 4.73 4.99
C ASP A 9 -26.01 3.87 6.18
N GLY A 10 -24.72 4.02 6.59
CA GLY A 10 -24.12 3.28 7.70
C GLY A 10 -23.86 1.80 7.39
N THR A 11 -23.88 1.40 6.11
CA THR A 11 -23.63 0.03 5.67
C THR A 11 -22.46 0.00 4.70
N VAL A 12 -21.51 -0.92 4.92
CA VAL A 12 -20.41 -1.19 3.99
C VAL A 12 -20.95 -1.94 2.79
N LYS A 13 -20.62 -1.45 1.62
CA LYS A 13 -21.06 -1.93 0.31
C LYS A 13 -19.90 -1.98 -0.67
N HIS A 14 -20.09 -2.71 -1.76
CA HIS A 14 -19.14 -2.70 -2.88
C HIS A 14 -19.84 -2.48 -4.21
N GLY A 15 -19.08 -1.98 -5.18
CA GLY A 15 -19.63 -1.67 -6.50
C GLY A 15 -18.59 -1.42 -7.57
N ARG A 16 -19.09 -1.15 -8.78
CA ARG A 16 -18.30 -0.71 -9.93
C ARG A 16 -18.39 0.81 -10.04
N LEU A 17 -17.25 1.45 -10.28
CA LEU A 17 -17.18 2.90 -10.49
C LEU A 17 -16.97 3.21 -11.98
N SER A 18 -17.81 4.07 -12.53
CA SER A 18 -17.64 4.64 -13.86
C SER A 18 -18.14 6.09 -13.85
N ASP A 19 -17.32 7.00 -14.34
CA ASP A 19 -17.67 8.43 -14.52
C ASP A 19 -18.31 9.08 -13.29
N GLY A 20 -17.75 8.80 -12.07
CA GLY A 20 -18.25 9.33 -10.82
C GLY A 20 -19.55 8.71 -10.32
N THR A 21 -20.01 7.63 -10.96
CA THR A 21 -21.19 6.87 -10.55
C THR A 21 -20.79 5.48 -10.08
N ILE A 22 -21.22 5.09 -8.90
CA ILE A 22 -21.02 3.75 -8.33
C ILE A 22 -22.28 2.93 -8.58
N GLU A 23 -22.15 1.84 -9.30
CA GLU A 23 -23.15 0.79 -9.41
C GLU A 23 -22.95 -0.19 -8.26
N GLU A 24 -23.80 -0.14 -7.25
CA GLU A 24 -23.78 -1.04 -6.10
C GLU A 24 -24.04 -2.48 -6.54
N LEU A 25 -23.20 -3.42 -6.12
CA LEU A 25 -23.32 -4.86 -6.42
C LEU A 25 -23.76 -5.67 -5.19
N GLY A 26 -23.56 -5.17 -3.99
CA GLY A 26 -23.94 -5.85 -2.75
C GLY A 26 -23.31 -5.27 -1.50
N ASP A 27 -23.61 -5.91 -0.37
CA ASP A 27 -23.09 -5.55 0.94
C ASP A 27 -21.70 -6.15 1.19
N GLY A 28 -20.92 -5.50 2.07
CA GLY A 28 -19.56 -5.86 2.45
C GLY A 28 -18.50 -5.23 1.54
N ASP A 29 -17.23 -5.60 1.77
CA ASP A 29 -16.10 -5.15 0.96
C ASP A 29 -15.92 -6.00 -0.32
N LEU A 30 -14.86 -5.75 -1.07
CA LEU A 30 -14.57 -6.47 -2.32
C LEU A 30 -14.07 -7.91 -2.13
N ALA A 31 -13.95 -8.44 -0.91
CA ALA A 31 -13.37 -9.76 -0.66
C ALA A 31 -14.09 -10.89 -1.41
N ALA A 32 -15.43 -10.85 -1.49
CA ALA A 32 -16.20 -11.85 -2.24
C ALA A 32 -15.92 -11.80 -3.75
N ILE A 33 -15.82 -10.59 -4.31
CA ILE A 33 -15.49 -10.39 -5.74
C ILE A 33 -14.07 -10.88 -6.02
N VAL A 34 -13.10 -10.52 -5.17
CA VAL A 34 -11.70 -10.96 -5.28
C VAL A 34 -11.60 -12.49 -5.18
N ALA A 35 -12.44 -13.13 -4.38
CA ALA A 35 -12.50 -14.58 -4.23
C ALA A 35 -13.29 -15.30 -5.36
N GLY A 36 -13.76 -14.57 -6.37
CA GLY A 36 -14.37 -15.15 -7.57
C GLY A 36 -15.88 -14.95 -7.72
N ALA A 37 -16.52 -14.16 -6.85
CA ALA A 37 -17.89 -13.71 -7.14
C ALA A 37 -17.90 -12.79 -8.37
N SER A 38 -19.01 -12.82 -9.13
CA SER A 38 -19.11 -12.01 -10.35
C SER A 38 -19.25 -10.53 -10.03
N ALA A 39 -18.40 -9.71 -10.66
CA ALA A 39 -18.56 -8.26 -10.69
C ALA A 39 -19.46 -7.76 -11.84
N ASP A 40 -19.96 -8.66 -12.72
CA ASP A 40 -20.81 -8.32 -13.88
C ASP A 40 -22.31 -8.39 -13.56
N GLY A 41 -22.66 -8.56 -12.30
CA GLY A 41 -24.05 -8.61 -11.83
C GLY A 41 -24.82 -7.32 -12.14
N ALA A 42 -26.18 -7.40 -12.14
CA ALA A 42 -27.01 -6.20 -12.21
C ALA A 42 -26.81 -5.35 -10.94
N ALA A 43 -26.71 -4.04 -11.13
CA ALA A 43 -26.65 -3.11 -10.01
C ALA A 43 -27.97 -3.16 -9.20
N VAL A 44 -27.85 -3.20 -7.87
CA VAL A 44 -29.01 -3.14 -6.96
C VAL A 44 -29.42 -1.70 -6.64
N ALA A 45 -28.47 -0.78 -6.74
CA ALA A 45 -28.65 0.67 -6.61
C ALA A 45 -27.53 1.42 -7.33
N THR A 46 -27.65 2.75 -7.38
CA THR A 46 -26.60 3.64 -7.89
C THR A 46 -26.36 4.79 -6.93
N HIS A 47 -25.11 5.19 -6.77
CA HIS A 47 -24.70 6.30 -5.90
C HIS A 47 -23.78 7.24 -6.67
N ALA A 48 -23.85 8.55 -6.41
CA ALA A 48 -22.76 9.42 -6.83
C ALA A 48 -21.55 9.18 -5.92
N GLU A 49 -20.37 9.09 -6.48
CA GLU A 49 -19.12 8.88 -5.70
C GLU A 49 -18.94 9.95 -4.62
N ALA A 50 -19.34 11.19 -4.92
CA ALA A 50 -19.25 12.32 -3.99
C ALA A 50 -20.22 12.23 -2.80
N ASP A 51 -21.23 11.37 -2.84
CA ASP A 51 -22.28 11.26 -1.82
C ASP A 51 -22.04 10.10 -0.85
N VAL A 52 -20.95 9.36 -1.01
CA VAL A 52 -20.59 8.21 -0.18
C VAL A 52 -19.18 8.33 0.38
N THR A 53 -18.86 7.56 1.41
CA THR A 53 -17.48 7.45 1.92
C THR A 53 -16.78 6.27 1.27
N ILE A 54 -15.75 6.54 0.49
CA ILE A 54 -14.91 5.46 -0.08
C ILE A 54 -14.02 4.89 1.03
N LEU A 55 -13.96 3.57 1.11
CA LEU A 55 -13.19 2.83 2.10
C LEU A 55 -12.02 2.10 1.44
N ALA A 56 -11.15 1.48 2.25
CA ALA A 56 -10.15 0.54 1.74
C ALA A 56 -10.83 -0.57 0.91
N PRO A 57 -10.30 -0.94 -0.26
CA PRO A 57 -10.90 -1.97 -1.12
C PRO A 57 -11.14 -3.30 -0.41
N LEU A 58 -10.23 -3.68 0.48
CA LEU A 58 -10.30 -4.84 1.36
C LEU A 58 -10.11 -4.37 2.79
N LEU A 59 -11.08 -4.66 3.66
CA LEU A 59 -11.03 -4.22 5.07
C LEU A 59 -10.22 -5.18 5.94
N ASN A 60 -10.14 -6.46 5.56
CA ASN A 60 -9.47 -7.50 6.34
C ASN A 60 -8.70 -8.48 5.42
N PRO A 61 -7.65 -8.04 4.71
CA PRO A 61 -6.84 -8.94 3.91
C PRO A 61 -6.17 -10.01 4.79
N PRO A 62 -6.11 -11.28 4.34
CA PRO A 62 -5.50 -12.36 5.11
C PRO A 62 -4.03 -12.13 5.43
N LYS A 63 -3.27 -11.52 4.52
CA LYS A 63 -1.87 -11.13 4.70
C LYS A 63 -1.58 -9.77 4.06
N VAL A 64 -0.76 -8.96 4.74
CA VAL A 64 -0.20 -7.72 4.22
C VAL A 64 1.30 -7.93 4.07
N LEU A 65 1.69 -8.38 2.88
CA LEU A 65 3.08 -8.63 2.52
C LEU A 65 3.69 -7.37 1.92
N CYS A 66 4.92 -7.06 2.28
CA CYS A 66 5.63 -5.87 1.80
C CYS A 66 7.04 -6.25 1.36
N VAL A 67 7.61 -5.50 0.42
CA VAL A 67 9.00 -5.68 -0.01
C VAL A 67 9.83 -4.43 0.30
N ALA A 68 10.96 -4.61 0.96
CA ALA A 68 11.90 -3.54 1.24
C ALA A 68 12.87 -3.34 0.08
N ALA A 69 13.18 -2.06 -0.23
CA ALA A 69 14.24 -1.65 -1.15
C ALA A 69 14.13 -2.28 -2.56
N ASN A 70 12.97 -2.10 -3.22
CA ASN A 70 12.70 -2.65 -4.54
C ASN A 70 12.94 -1.66 -5.71
N TYR A 71 13.58 -0.52 -5.46
CA TYR A 71 13.97 0.46 -6.47
C TYR A 71 15.44 0.84 -6.30
N GLN A 72 16.18 0.86 -7.41
CA GLN A 72 17.61 1.16 -7.39
C GLN A 72 17.87 2.58 -6.88
N GLU A 73 17.06 3.53 -7.36
CA GLU A 73 17.14 4.94 -6.99
C GLU A 73 16.92 5.14 -5.49
N HIS A 74 15.98 4.38 -4.90
CA HIS A 74 15.71 4.42 -3.45
C HIS A 74 16.90 3.89 -2.63
N ILE A 75 17.58 2.83 -3.11
CA ILE A 75 18.78 2.30 -2.44
C ILE A 75 19.90 3.34 -2.47
N THR A 76 20.15 3.96 -3.65
CA THR A 76 21.27 4.88 -3.83
C THR A 76 21.04 6.23 -3.16
N GLU A 77 19.81 6.74 -3.10
CA GLU A 77 19.51 7.98 -2.36
C GLU A 77 19.79 7.85 -0.86
N GLY A 78 19.57 6.64 -0.29
CA GLY A 78 19.89 6.30 1.11
C GLY A 78 21.39 6.07 1.36
N GLY A 79 22.25 6.27 0.35
CA GLY A 79 23.70 6.08 0.45
C GLY A 79 24.15 4.63 0.25
N GLY A 80 23.27 3.73 -0.16
CA GLY A 80 23.61 2.36 -0.51
C GLY A 80 24.25 2.24 -1.89
N ASP A 81 25.05 1.20 -2.10
CA ASP A 81 25.59 0.86 -3.42
C ASP A 81 24.51 0.26 -4.32
N PRO A 82 24.55 0.48 -5.65
CA PRO A 82 23.68 -0.20 -6.60
C PRO A 82 23.76 -1.71 -6.47
N VAL A 83 22.61 -2.38 -6.48
CA VAL A 83 22.54 -3.83 -6.32
C VAL A 83 22.47 -4.57 -7.66
N ASP A 84 23.14 -5.70 -7.77
CA ASP A 84 22.96 -6.64 -8.87
C ASP A 84 21.79 -7.59 -8.53
N LYS A 85 20.68 -7.44 -9.23
CA LYS A 85 19.46 -8.27 -9.07
C LYS A 85 19.77 -9.78 -9.06
N LYS A 86 20.77 -10.23 -9.83
CA LYS A 86 21.13 -11.65 -9.93
C LYS A 86 21.78 -12.20 -8.64
N ARG A 87 22.20 -11.32 -7.75
CA ARG A 87 22.93 -11.66 -6.51
C ARG A 87 22.12 -11.42 -5.24
N ILE A 88 20.87 -10.95 -5.38
CA ILE A 88 19.98 -10.65 -4.25
C ILE A 88 18.63 -11.37 -4.42
N ALA A 89 17.86 -11.40 -3.36
CA ALA A 89 16.47 -11.84 -3.36
C ALA A 89 15.57 -10.72 -2.79
N PRO A 90 14.26 -10.73 -3.08
CA PRO A 90 13.32 -9.82 -2.43
C PRO A 90 13.42 -9.91 -0.91
N LYS A 91 13.42 -8.77 -0.23
CA LYS A 91 13.45 -8.68 1.24
C LYS A 91 12.03 -8.45 1.73
N MET A 92 11.34 -9.53 2.09
CA MET A 92 9.94 -9.47 2.49
C MET A 92 9.76 -9.23 3.99
N PHE A 93 8.73 -8.48 4.34
CA PHE A 93 8.24 -8.31 5.70
C PHE A 93 6.71 -8.27 5.70
N ILE A 94 6.10 -8.24 6.88
CA ILE A 94 4.65 -8.20 7.07
C ILE A 94 4.30 -6.98 7.91
N LYS A 95 3.23 -6.27 7.53
CA LYS A 95 2.57 -5.31 8.40
C LYS A 95 1.37 -5.99 9.09
N PRO A 96 1.06 -5.67 10.36
CA PRO A 96 -0.16 -6.15 11.01
C PRO A 96 -1.40 -5.62 10.25
N HIS A 97 -2.52 -6.33 10.35
CA HIS A 97 -3.75 -5.92 9.65
C HIS A 97 -4.29 -4.56 10.15
N THR A 98 -4.01 -4.19 11.42
CA THR A 98 -4.38 -2.89 11.98
C THR A 98 -3.61 -1.71 11.36
N ALA A 99 -2.51 -2.00 10.64
CA ALA A 99 -1.83 -0.96 9.86
C ALA A 99 -2.64 -0.52 8.64
N LEU A 100 -3.58 -1.35 8.15
CA LEU A 100 -4.42 -0.99 6.99
C LEU A 100 -5.46 0.05 7.36
N CYS A 101 -5.65 0.98 6.43
CA CYS A 101 -6.71 1.97 6.47
C CYS A 101 -7.11 2.38 5.04
N GLY A 102 -8.17 3.15 4.91
CA GLY A 102 -8.72 3.61 3.64
C GLY A 102 -8.42 5.08 3.32
N PRO A 103 -8.96 5.57 2.20
CA PRO A 103 -8.89 6.99 1.84
C PRO A 103 -9.53 7.87 2.91
N GLY A 104 -8.84 8.93 3.32
CA GLY A 104 -9.31 9.89 4.32
C GLY A 104 -9.18 9.45 5.78
N ASP A 105 -8.81 8.20 6.03
CA ASP A 105 -8.46 7.76 7.38
C ASP A 105 -7.20 8.48 7.87
N VAL A 106 -7.22 8.89 9.13
CA VAL A 106 -6.12 9.65 9.73
C VAL A 106 -5.00 8.71 10.15
N PHE A 107 -3.78 8.99 9.71
CA PHE A 107 -2.58 8.42 10.31
C PHE A 107 -2.19 9.24 11.54
N GLU A 108 -2.25 8.64 12.71
CA GLU A 108 -1.78 9.26 13.95
C GLU A 108 -0.32 8.89 14.19
N ILE A 109 0.57 9.90 14.23
CA ILE A 109 1.99 9.68 14.53
C ILE A 109 2.07 9.19 15.98
N PRO A 110 2.52 7.95 16.25
CA PRO A 110 2.59 7.46 17.63
C PRO A 110 3.71 8.13 18.41
N GLU A 111 3.52 8.33 19.72
CA GLU A 111 4.50 8.99 20.63
C GLU A 111 5.89 8.35 20.60
N ILE A 112 5.96 7.07 20.24
CA ILE A 112 7.23 6.33 20.13
C ILE A 112 8.13 6.84 19.00
N SER A 113 7.63 7.70 18.09
CA SER A 113 8.45 8.22 16.99
C SER A 113 8.05 9.64 16.59
N ALA A 114 9.06 10.48 16.41
CA ALA A 114 8.92 11.80 15.80
C ALA A 114 9.45 11.83 14.35
N ALA A 115 9.62 10.69 13.72
CA ALA A 115 10.23 10.57 12.38
C ALA A 115 9.38 9.66 11.49
N ALA A 116 8.09 10.00 11.32
CA ALA A 116 7.20 9.33 10.40
C ALA A 116 7.46 9.78 8.95
N ASP A 117 7.54 8.84 8.03
CA ASP A 117 7.95 9.04 6.64
C ASP A 117 6.97 8.36 5.68
N TRP A 118 6.92 8.82 4.45
CA TRP A 118 6.05 8.35 3.37
C TRP A 118 6.77 7.41 2.42
N GLU A 119 6.02 6.47 1.85
CA GLU A 119 6.51 5.49 0.87
C GLU A 119 5.36 5.06 -0.06
N VAL A 120 5.09 5.83 -1.16
CA VAL A 120 4.08 5.41 -2.14
C VAL A 120 4.47 4.08 -2.79
N GLU A 121 3.50 3.19 -2.95
CA GLU A 121 3.70 1.87 -3.54
C GLU A 121 2.52 1.43 -4.41
N LEU A 122 2.80 0.66 -5.44
CA LEU A 122 1.79 -0.17 -6.09
C LEU A 122 1.46 -1.35 -5.15
N CYS A 123 0.18 -1.60 -4.93
CA CYS A 123 -0.28 -2.75 -4.17
C CYS A 123 -0.96 -3.75 -5.11
N ALA A 124 -0.45 -4.99 -5.17
CA ALA A 124 -1.06 -6.08 -5.92
C ALA A 124 -1.98 -6.90 -5.01
N VAL A 125 -3.19 -7.19 -5.48
CA VAL A 125 -4.21 -8.00 -4.77
C VAL A 125 -4.29 -9.38 -5.41
N ILE A 126 -4.10 -10.43 -4.60
CA ILE A 126 -4.17 -11.82 -5.06
C ILE A 126 -5.63 -12.25 -5.24
N GLY A 127 -5.95 -12.86 -6.38
CA GLY A 127 -7.30 -13.31 -6.74
C GLY A 127 -7.48 -14.83 -6.75
N ARG A 128 -6.39 -15.59 -6.73
CA ARG A 128 -6.43 -17.07 -6.73
C ARG A 128 -5.33 -17.62 -5.84
N GLU A 129 -5.60 -18.80 -5.27
CA GLU A 129 -4.59 -19.50 -4.49
C GLU A 129 -3.34 -19.78 -5.34
N ALA A 130 -2.16 -19.38 -4.82
CA ALA A 130 -0.88 -19.56 -5.48
C ALA A 130 0.13 -20.18 -4.52
N ARG A 131 0.74 -21.30 -4.96
CA ARG A 131 1.79 -22.01 -4.20
C ARG A 131 2.88 -22.48 -5.14
N GLY A 132 4.08 -21.90 -5.00
CA GLY A 132 5.25 -22.28 -5.80
C GLY A 132 5.11 -21.98 -7.30
N VAL A 133 4.40 -20.91 -7.67
CA VAL A 133 4.17 -20.55 -9.08
C VAL A 133 5.41 -19.92 -9.70
N SER A 134 5.55 -20.06 -11.02
CA SER A 134 6.62 -19.40 -11.78
C SER A 134 6.33 -17.93 -12.00
N ALA A 135 7.36 -17.12 -12.30
CA ALA A 135 7.16 -15.71 -12.64
C ALA A 135 6.34 -15.51 -13.92
N ASP A 136 6.46 -16.42 -14.88
CA ASP A 136 5.71 -16.35 -16.15
C ASP A 136 4.21 -16.55 -15.95
N GLU A 137 3.79 -17.27 -14.92
CA GLU A 137 2.38 -17.54 -14.58
C GLU A 137 1.83 -16.56 -13.53
N ALA A 138 2.70 -15.92 -12.77
CA ALA A 138 2.37 -15.21 -11.52
C ALA A 138 1.32 -14.13 -11.68
N LEU A 139 1.35 -13.34 -12.76
CA LEU A 139 0.36 -12.28 -12.98
C LEU A 139 -1.06 -12.83 -13.19
N SER A 140 -1.21 -14.09 -13.61
CA SER A 140 -2.52 -14.71 -13.74
C SER A 140 -3.20 -15.01 -12.39
N TYR A 141 -2.48 -14.87 -11.28
CA TYR A 141 -2.98 -15.03 -9.91
C TYR A 141 -3.34 -13.68 -9.27
N VAL A 142 -3.00 -12.57 -9.91
CA VAL A 142 -3.33 -11.21 -9.45
C VAL A 142 -4.74 -10.86 -9.93
N PHE A 143 -5.60 -10.44 -9.02
CA PHE A 143 -6.94 -9.93 -9.32
C PHE A 143 -6.88 -8.52 -9.89
N GLY A 144 -6.06 -7.67 -9.28
CA GLY A 144 -5.96 -6.27 -9.64
C GLY A 144 -4.97 -5.52 -8.76
N TYR A 145 -5.00 -4.20 -8.89
CA TYR A 145 -4.04 -3.31 -8.26
C TYR A 145 -4.73 -2.11 -7.61
N THR A 146 -4.10 -1.59 -6.57
CA THR A 146 -4.52 -0.37 -5.89
C THR A 146 -3.31 0.48 -5.50
N THR A 147 -3.53 1.76 -5.20
CA THR A 147 -2.49 2.62 -4.61
C THR A 147 -2.32 2.26 -3.14
N SER A 148 -1.09 2.34 -2.63
CA SER A 148 -0.78 2.20 -1.20
C SER A 148 0.32 3.16 -0.77
N ASN A 149 0.51 3.26 0.55
CA ASN A 149 1.59 4.03 1.15
C ASN A 149 2.12 3.28 2.38
N ASP A 150 3.37 2.81 2.35
CA ASP A 150 4.01 2.08 3.46
C ASP A 150 4.63 3.07 4.46
N ILE A 151 3.78 3.79 5.19
CA ILE A 151 4.23 4.77 6.19
C ILE A 151 5.14 4.10 7.21
N SER A 152 6.28 4.76 7.50
CA SER A 152 7.39 4.17 8.23
C SER A 152 7.86 5.08 9.35
N LEU A 153 8.04 4.55 10.54
CA LEU A 153 8.68 5.24 11.64
C LEU A 153 10.20 5.01 11.57
N ARG A 154 10.95 6.05 11.21
CA ARG A 154 12.40 5.92 10.95
C ARG A 154 13.26 5.90 12.20
N LYS A 155 12.75 6.45 13.31
CA LYS A 155 13.44 6.50 14.60
C LYS A 155 12.45 6.19 15.70
N LEU A 156 12.73 5.15 16.47
CA LEU A 156 11.94 4.79 17.64
C LEU A 156 12.58 5.39 18.89
N ALA A 157 11.80 6.19 19.63
CA ALA A 157 12.18 6.81 20.89
C ALA A 157 11.56 6.02 22.05
N MET A 158 12.35 5.27 22.79
CA MET A 158 11.87 4.40 23.88
C MET A 158 11.70 5.14 25.23
N GLY A 159 11.95 6.47 25.27
CA GLY A 159 11.91 7.22 26.51
C GLY A 159 13.10 6.99 27.47
N TYR A 160 14.05 6.15 27.07
CA TYR A 160 15.28 5.87 27.77
C TYR A 160 16.44 5.60 26.81
N GLU A 161 17.67 5.83 27.27
CA GLU A 161 18.88 5.52 26.51
C GLU A 161 19.08 4.00 26.41
N ARG A 162 19.39 3.50 25.21
CA ARG A 162 19.69 2.08 24.97
C ARG A 162 20.83 1.90 23.99
N ASP A 163 21.55 0.80 24.14
CA ASP A 163 22.63 0.44 23.22
C ASP A 163 22.05 -0.10 21.90
N ILE A 164 22.51 0.46 20.79
CA ILE A 164 22.20 -0.05 19.45
C ILE A 164 23.31 -1.02 19.05
N VAL A 165 23.17 -2.27 19.46
CA VAL A 165 24.16 -3.33 19.23
C VAL A 165 23.56 -4.49 18.45
N GLY A 166 24.38 -5.22 17.72
CA GLY A 166 23.96 -6.40 16.96
C GLY A 166 22.92 -6.03 15.88
N ASN A 167 21.75 -6.67 15.94
CA ASN A 167 20.66 -6.51 14.99
C ASN A 167 19.53 -5.58 15.48
N VAL A 168 19.74 -4.81 16.52
CA VAL A 168 18.73 -3.88 17.07
C VAL A 168 18.21 -2.92 15.99
N ALA A 169 19.09 -2.35 15.18
CA ALA A 169 18.69 -1.46 14.09
C ALA A 169 17.77 -2.12 13.07
N PHE A 170 17.90 -3.43 12.83
CA PHE A 170 16.99 -4.18 11.97
C PHE A 170 15.62 -4.33 12.63
N PHE A 171 15.55 -4.63 13.92
CA PHE A 171 14.27 -4.73 14.63
C PHE A 171 13.59 -3.37 14.74
N ASP A 172 14.33 -2.29 15.01
CA ASP A 172 13.77 -0.93 15.01
C ASP A 172 13.15 -0.58 13.64
N TRP A 173 13.84 -0.92 12.57
CA TRP A 173 13.32 -0.73 11.22
C TRP A 173 12.02 -1.56 10.99
N LEU A 174 11.99 -2.82 11.41
CA LEU A 174 10.83 -3.71 11.25
C LEU A 174 9.64 -3.23 12.10
N GLU A 175 9.88 -2.92 13.37
CA GLU A 175 8.86 -2.41 14.30
C GLU A 175 8.32 -1.05 13.85
N GLY A 176 9.16 -0.23 13.22
CA GLY A 176 8.77 1.04 12.62
C GLY A 176 7.76 0.91 11.46
N LYS A 177 7.49 -0.30 10.98
CA LYS A 177 6.48 -0.61 9.96
C LYS A 177 5.11 -1.01 10.53
N TRP A 178 4.95 -1.09 11.86
CA TRP A 178 3.80 -1.72 12.49
C TRP A 178 2.77 -0.75 13.10
N ALA A 179 2.96 0.55 12.95
CA ALA A 179 2.00 1.53 13.46
C ALA A 179 0.60 1.30 12.87
N ASP A 180 -0.44 1.54 13.66
CA ASP A 180 -1.81 1.52 13.18
C ASP A 180 -2.01 2.56 12.09
N ASN A 181 -2.87 2.30 11.11
CA ASN A 181 -3.15 3.15 9.95
C ASN A 181 -1.90 3.55 9.13
N SER A 182 -0.81 2.79 9.21
CA SER A 182 0.44 3.07 8.49
C SER A 182 0.56 2.38 7.13
N ALA A 183 -0.51 1.74 6.66
CA ALA A 183 -0.62 1.15 5.33
C ALA A 183 -1.96 1.52 4.68
N PRO A 184 -2.22 2.81 4.39
CA PRO A 184 -3.39 3.19 3.62
C PRO A 184 -3.37 2.52 2.25
N ILE A 185 -4.53 1.99 1.82
CA ILE A 185 -4.76 1.38 0.50
C ILE A 185 -6.05 1.91 -0.12
N GLY A 186 -6.07 2.08 -1.43
CA GLY A 186 -7.23 2.58 -2.17
C GLY A 186 -6.86 3.70 -3.15
N PRO A 187 -7.82 4.53 -3.59
CA PRO A 187 -9.26 4.42 -3.35
C PRO A 187 -9.92 3.30 -4.15
N TYR A 188 -9.32 2.87 -5.28
CA TYR A 188 -9.93 1.93 -6.20
C TYR A 188 -9.11 0.65 -6.33
N LEU A 189 -9.79 -0.48 -6.47
CA LEU A 189 -9.21 -1.73 -6.94
C LEU A 189 -9.46 -1.83 -8.45
N VAL A 190 -8.41 -1.66 -9.25
CA VAL A 190 -8.48 -1.74 -10.70
C VAL A 190 -8.07 -3.14 -11.14
N THR A 191 -8.94 -3.82 -11.88
CA THR A 191 -8.69 -5.21 -12.30
C THR A 191 -7.47 -5.34 -13.19
N ALA A 192 -6.82 -6.50 -13.16
CA ALA A 192 -5.57 -6.75 -13.87
C ALA A 192 -5.69 -6.58 -15.39
N ASP A 193 -6.84 -6.93 -15.98
CA ASP A 193 -7.13 -6.73 -17.40
C ASP A 193 -7.21 -5.26 -17.80
N GLU A 194 -7.73 -4.39 -16.93
CA GLU A 194 -7.77 -2.94 -17.13
C GLU A 194 -6.38 -2.30 -17.03
N ILE A 195 -5.55 -2.77 -16.10
CA ILE A 195 -4.17 -2.28 -15.93
C ILE A 195 -3.27 -2.74 -17.08
N GLY A 196 -3.43 -3.97 -17.55
CA GLY A 196 -2.54 -4.59 -18.54
C GLY A 196 -1.17 -4.90 -17.95
N ASP A 197 -0.16 -4.06 -18.24
CA ASP A 197 1.19 -4.25 -17.71
C ASP A 197 1.42 -3.42 -16.42
N PRO A 198 1.54 -4.03 -15.24
CA PRO A 198 1.76 -3.31 -13.99
C PRO A 198 3.16 -2.66 -13.89
N GLN A 199 4.07 -2.92 -14.82
CA GLN A 199 5.41 -2.33 -14.86
C GLN A 199 5.50 -1.05 -15.70
N THR A 200 4.38 -0.41 -16.03
CA THR A 200 4.34 0.79 -16.87
C THR A 200 3.62 1.97 -16.21
N LEU A 201 3.31 1.86 -14.92
CA LEU A 201 2.48 2.82 -14.22
C LEU A 201 3.32 3.98 -13.64
N PRO A 202 2.87 5.24 -13.78
CA PRO A 202 3.43 6.33 -12.99
C PRO A 202 3.11 6.10 -11.51
N ILE A 203 4.07 6.46 -10.65
CA ILE A 203 3.95 6.34 -9.20
C ILE A 203 4.44 7.64 -8.56
N GLN A 204 3.56 8.33 -7.85
CA GLN A 204 3.79 9.68 -7.37
C GLN A 204 3.25 9.88 -5.94
N LEU A 205 3.92 10.77 -5.18
CA LEU A 205 3.44 11.17 -3.85
C LEU A 205 3.70 12.66 -3.61
N TRP A 206 2.69 13.31 -3.06
CA TRP A 206 2.75 14.69 -2.59
C TRP A 206 2.58 14.77 -1.09
N VAL A 207 3.29 15.68 -0.45
CA VAL A 207 3.04 16.12 0.94
C VAL A 207 2.70 17.60 0.91
N ASN A 208 1.55 17.97 1.41
CA ASN A 208 1.04 19.36 1.41
C ASN A 208 1.06 20.01 0.00
N GLY A 209 0.77 19.22 -1.03
CA GLY A 209 0.79 19.65 -2.43
C GLY A 209 2.19 19.73 -3.06
N GLU A 210 3.27 19.48 -2.32
CA GLU A 210 4.63 19.40 -2.87
C GLU A 210 4.95 17.97 -3.32
N LEU A 211 5.35 17.81 -4.58
CA LEU A 211 5.74 16.51 -5.15
C LEU A 211 7.04 16.01 -4.49
N LYS A 212 6.98 14.87 -3.83
CA LYS A 212 8.10 14.24 -3.10
C LYS A 212 8.65 13.02 -3.81
N GLN A 213 7.78 12.19 -4.36
CA GLN A 213 8.18 10.99 -5.12
C GLN A 213 7.57 11.07 -6.52
N ASP A 214 8.36 10.79 -7.56
CA ASP A 214 7.93 10.82 -8.97
C ASP A 214 8.78 9.86 -9.78
N LEU A 215 8.23 8.68 -10.08
CA LEU A 215 8.91 7.63 -10.83
C LEU A 215 7.90 6.76 -11.60
N THR A 216 8.35 5.61 -12.04
CA THR A 216 7.50 4.60 -12.69
C THR A 216 7.77 3.21 -12.12
N THR A 217 6.75 2.35 -12.11
CA THR A 217 6.89 0.94 -11.72
C THR A 217 7.84 0.14 -12.62
N ALA A 218 8.20 0.67 -13.81
CA ALA A 218 9.24 0.10 -14.67
C ALA A 218 10.61 0.04 -14.00
N ASN A 219 10.87 0.90 -13.00
CA ASN A 219 12.15 0.97 -12.28
C ASN A 219 12.26 -0.03 -11.12
N MET A 220 11.24 -0.87 -10.90
CA MET A 220 11.32 -1.94 -9.89
C MET A 220 12.48 -2.88 -10.16
N ILE A 221 13.24 -3.24 -9.13
CA ILE A 221 14.29 -4.27 -9.19
C ILE A 221 13.65 -5.63 -9.45
N PHE A 222 12.68 -6.00 -8.65
CA PHE A 222 11.85 -7.20 -8.83
C PHE A 222 10.47 -6.79 -9.31
N THR A 223 10.05 -7.31 -10.45
CA THR A 223 8.73 -7.06 -11.02
C THR A 223 7.63 -7.65 -10.13
N VAL A 224 6.39 -7.19 -10.30
CA VAL A 224 5.22 -7.77 -9.60
C VAL A 224 5.17 -9.29 -9.79
N ALA A 225 5.39 -9.77 -11.01
CA ALA A 225 5.42 -11.21 -11.31
C ALA A 225 6.46 -11.97 -10.46
N GLU A 226 7.67 -11.42 -10.36
CA GLU A 226 8.75 -12.02 -9.56
C GLU A 226 8.45 -11.99 -8.06
N LEU A 227 7.82 -10.91 -7.56
CA LEU A 227 7.39 -10.80 -6.16
C LEU A 227 6.32 -11.84 -5.82
N VAL A 228 5.27 -11.97 -6.65
CA VAL A 228 4.22 -12.98 -6.47
C VAL A 228 4.81 -14.39 -6.51
N ALA A 229 5.66 -14.69 -7.50
CA ALA A 229 6.34 -15.98 -7.59
C ALA A 229 7.19 -16.26 -6.34
N PHE A 230 7.96 -15.26 -5.87
CA PHE A 230 8.80 -15.40 -4.68
C PHE A 230 7.95 -15.64 -3.42
N CYS A 231 6.92 -14.82 -3.18
CA CYS A 231 6.03 -14.97 -2.04
C CYS A 231 5.34 -16.34 -2.02
N SER A 232 4.87 -16.81 -3.20
CA SER A 232 4.21 -18.12 -3.32
C SER A 232 5.10 -19.32 -2.97
N ARG A 233 6.43 -19.15 -3.02
CA ARG A 233 7.40 -20.15 -2.57
C ARG A 233 7.61 -20.13 -1.07
N LEU A 234 7.44 -18.96 -0.42
CA LEU A 234 7.57 -18.82 1.03
C LEU A 234 6.31 -19.31 1.75
N CYS A 235 5.13 -18.88 1.28
CA CYS A 235 3.85 -19.23 1.87
C CYS A 235 2.79 -19.40 0.78
N THR A 236 1.70 -20.09 1.08
CA THR A 236 0.53 -20.10 0.19
C THR A 236 -0.09 -18.72 0.18
N LEU A 237 -0.22 -18.12 -0.99
CA LEU A 237 -1.02 -16.92 -1.20
C LEU A 237 -2.48 -17.33 -1.42
N VAL A 238 -3.41 -16.58 -0.85
CA VAL A 238 -4.85 -16.82 -0.97
C VAL A 238 -5.56 -15.58 -1.49
N PRO A 239 -6.78 -15.70 -2.06
CA PRO A 239 -7.54 -14.53 -2.49
C PRO A 239 -7.68 -13.49 -1.38
N GLY A 240 -7.46 -12.23 -1.72
CA GLY A 240 -7.46 -11.11 -0.79
C GLY A 240 -6.13 -10.80 -0.12
N ASP A 241 -5.09 -11.64 -0.25
CA ASP A 241 -3.73 -11.23 0.16
C ASP A 241 -3.28 -10.01 -0.63
N VAL A 242 -2.60 -9.10 0.02
CA VAL A 242 -2.04 -7.90 -0.60
C VAL A 242 -0.52 -7.92 -0.55
N ILE A 243 0.11 -7.44 -1.63
CA ILE A 243 1.57 -7.31 -1.74
C ILE A 243 1.89 -5.85 -2.09
N LEU A 244 2.44 -5.11 -1.12
CA LEU A 244 3.03 -3.80 -1.33
C LEU A 244 4.40 -4.00 -1.97
N THR A 245 4.64 -3.34 -3.12
CA THR A 245 5.71 -3.72 -4.04
C THR A 245 6.99 -2.91 -3.92
N GLY A 246 7.11 -2.09 -2.88
CA GLY A 246 8.25 -1.22 -2.64
C GLY A 246 8.06 0.19 -3.20
N THR A 247 8.77 1.13 -2.60
CA THR A 247 8.68 2.56 -2.88
C THR A 247 9.83 3.06 -3.75
N PRO A 248 9.60 4.07 -4.62
CA PRO A 248 10.66 4.77 -5.35
C PRO A 248 11.45 5.73 -4.44
N SER A 249 12.46 6.40 -5.01
CA SER A 249 13.20 7.48 -4.35
C SER A 249 12.32 8.68 -4.01
N GLY A 250 12.80 9.53 -3.09
CA GLY A 250 12.13 10.75 -2.63
C GLY A 250 11.48 10.61 -1.25
N VAL A 251 11.90 9.61 -0.45
CA VAL A 251 11.46 9.47 0.93
C VAL A 251 12.06 10.55 1.82
N GLY A 252 11.35 10.94 2.87
CA GLY A 252 11.76 12.02 3.79
C GLY A 252 13.04 11.72 4.56
N ALA A 253 13.31 10.44 4.83
CA ALA A 253 14.51 10.01 5.56
C ALA A 253 15.83 10.48 4.91
N THR A 254 15.87 10.60 3.58
CA THR A 254 17.07 11.01 2.83
C THR A 254 17.37 12.50 2.96
N THR A 255 16.34 13.31 3.19
CA THR A 255 16.46 14.76 3.41
C THR A 255 16.37 15.13 4.89
N GLY A 256 16.04 14.19 5.77
CA GLY A 256 15.75 14.44 7.18
C GLY A 256 14.42 15.17 7.41
N THR A 257 13.51 15.14 6.43
CA THR A 257 12.17 15.74 6.51
C THR A 257 11.16 14.65 6.87
N TYR A 258 10.32 14.90 7.86
CA TYR A 258 9.35 13.94 8.35
C TYR A 258 7.96 14.58 8.47
N LEU A 259 6.94 13.74 8.53
CA LEU A 259 5.55 14.16 8.70
C LEU A 259 5.31 14.82 10.06
N ASN A 260 4.45 15.81 10.06
CA ASN A 260 4.05 16.59 11.25
C ASN A 260 2.53 16.62 11.39
N ASP A 261 2.06 17.12 12.53
CA ASP A 261 0.63 17.39 12.74
C ASP A 261 0.07 18.35 11.69
N GLY A 262 -1.05 17.97 11.11
CA GLY A 262 -1.75 18.73 10.08
C GLY A 262 -1.24 18.51 8.64
N ASP A 263 -0.21 17.70 8.44
CA ASP A 263 0.23 17.32 7.09
C ASP A 263 -0.82 16.46 6.38
N GLU A 264 -0.82 16.53 5.05
CA GLU A 264 -1.62 15.68 4.17
C GLU A 264 -0.72 15.00 3.14
N MET A 265 -0.84 13.69 3.04
CA MET A 265 -0.21 12.91 1.98
C MET A 265 -1.22 12.58 0.90
N ILE A 266 -0.79 12.65 -0.37
CA ILE A 266 -1.55 12.14 -1.51
C ILE A 266 -0.64 11.21 -2.29
N ALA A 267 -0.95 9.91 -2.25
CA ALA A 267 -0.29 8.89 -3.04
C ALA A 267 -1.11 8.58 -4.30
N GLU A 268 -0.45 8.33 -5.44
CA GLU A 268 -1.14 8.01 -6.71
C GLU A 268 -0.32 7.03 -7.53
N VAL A 269 -0.97 5.95 -7.99
CA VAL A 269 -0.35 4.98 -8.90
C VAL A 269 -1.27 4.78 -10.11
N GLY A 270 -0.93 5.41 -11.22
CA GLY A 270 -1.67 5.30 -12.48
C GLY A 270 -3.19 5.41 -12.29
N PRO A 271 -3.98 4.48 -12.86
CA PRO A 271 -5.44 4.53 -12.80
C PRO A 271 -6.03 4.08 -11.45
N CYS A 272 -5.19 3.64 -10.48
CA CYS A 272 -5.66 3.20 -9.16
C CYS A 272 -6.19 4.36 -8.30
N GLY A 273 -5.91 5.62 -8.72
CA GLY A 273 -6.49 6.82 -8.14
C GLY A 273 -5.65 7.43 -7.01
N ARG A 274 -6.14 8.56 -6.52
CA ARG A 274 -5.47 9.38 -5.50
C ARG A 274 -5.92 8.95 -4.10
N LEU A 275 -4.98 8.47 -3.34
CA LEU A 275 -5.15 8.04 -1.96
C LEU A 275 -4.73 9.18 -1.02
N VAL A 276 -5.70 9.83 -0.40
CA VAL A 276 -5.48 10.93 0.54
C VAL A 276 -5.38 10.39 1.94
N THR A 277 -4.34 10.77 2.67
CA THR A 277 -4.09 10.36 4.06
C THR A 277 -3.75 11.60 4.90
N PRO A 278 -4.69 12.11 5.71
CA PRO A 278 -4.41 13.15 6.69
C PRO A 278 -3.50 12.64 7.81
N VAL A 279 -2.64 13.51 8.32
CA VAL A 279 -1.71 13.20 9.40
C VAL A 279 -2.09 13.97 10.66
N ARG A 280 -2.11 13.29 11.80
CA ARG A 280 -2.23 13.91 13.10
C ARG A 280 -0.99 13.62 13.95
N GLY A 281 -0.35 14.65 14.46
CA GLY A 281 0.69 14.50 15.46
C GLY A 281 0.07 14.19 16.83
N THR A 282 0.78 13.45 17.66
CA THR A 282 0.47 13.47 19.09
C THR A 282 0.70 14.88 19.58
N SER A 283 -0.30 15.50 20.23
CA SER A 283 -0.02 16.68 21.03
C SER A 283 1.05 16.27 22.04
N SER A 284 2.27 16.81 21.91
CA SER A 284 3.28 16.67 22.99
C SER A 284 2.58 16.89 24.31
N PRO A 285 2.76 16.01 25.31
CA PRO A 285 2.36 16.37 26.65
C PRO A 285 3.05 17.71 26.92
N ALA A 286 2.25 18.72 27.25
CA ALA A 286 2.78 20.02 27.65
C ALA A 286 3.83 19.75 28.74
N ASP A 287 5.08 20.27 28.53
CA ASP A 287 6.18 20.23 29.48
C ASP A 287 5.73 20.67 30.88
#